data_9d97da553c01c371356532b4fde90955
#
_entry.id   9d97da553c01c371356532b4fde90955
#
_cell.length_a   1.000
_cell.length_b   1.000
_cell.length_c   1.000
_cell.angle_alpha   90.00
_cell.angle_beta   90.00
_cell.angle_gamma   90.00
#
_symmetry.space_group_name_H-M   'P 1'
#
loop_
_entity.id
_entity.type
_entity.pdbx_description
1 polymer ?
#
loop_
_entity_poly.entity_id
_entity_poly.type
_entity_poly.pdbx_seq_one_letter_code
_entity_poly.pdbx_strand_id
1 'polypeptide(L)'
;MELQVFNSTEFGSVRTATVNGEIMFFAKDIATILGYSNPRDAINKHVDDEDKGVAKCDTLGGIQDLTIINESGLYSLILSSKMPNAKKFKHWVTAEVLPAIRKHGMYAIDEILENPDLAIAALTQLKEERERRKQLECQTLIQRQQIAEIQPKASYYDLILQNKNTVPITQIAKDYGMSGRKFNEL
;
A
#
# COMPACT_ATOMS: atom_id res chain seq x y z
N MET A 1 6.51 4.54 3.25
CA MET A 1 6.90 3.11 3.14
C MET A 1 6.37 2.44 4.39
N GLU A 2 5.46 1.50 4.25
CA GLU A 2 4.90 0.73 5.37
C GLU A 2 5.63 -0.62 5.43
N LEU A 3 6.23 -0.92 6.59
CA LEU A 3 7.00 -2.14 6.80
C LEU A 3 6.12 -3.17 7.48
N GLN A 4 6.00 -4.36 6.90
CA GLN A 4 5.26 -5.48 7.47
C GLN A 4 6.17 -6.69 7.62
N VAL A 5 5.93 -7.52 8.64
CA VAL A 5 6.68 -8.76 8.89
C VAL A 5 5.72 -9.93 8.84
N PHE A 6 5.92 -10.84 7.90
CA PHE A 6 5.19 -12.09 7.82
C PHE A 6 5.99 -13.19 8.49
N ASN A 7 5.37 -13.85 9.46
CA ASN A 7 5.96 -14.97 10.19
C ASN A 7 5.30 -16.27 9.76
N SER A 8 6.11 -17.21 9.29
CA SER A 8 5.70 -18.58 8.97
C SER A 8 6.46 -19.56 9.84
N THR A 9 5.77 -20.55 10.37
CA THR A 9 6.40 -21.64 11.14
C THR A 9 7.31 -22.52 10.29
N GLU A 10 7.05 -22.58 8.97
CA GLU A 10 7.80 -23.42 8.03
C GLU A 10 8.94 -22.63 7.37
N PHE A 11 8.73 -21.34 7.03
CA PHE A 11 9.67 -20.54 6.24
C PHE A 11 10.36 -19.44 7.03
N GLY A 12 10.02 -19.28 8.33
CA GLY A 12 10.58 -18.23 9.15
C GLY A 12 9.93 -16.86 8.90
N SER A 13 10.70 -15.79 9.12
CA SER A 13 10.22 -14.41 9.10
C SER A 13 10.65 -13.70 7.82
N VAL A 14 9.71 -13.12 7.10
CA VAL A 14 9.95 -12.34 5.87
C VAL A 14 9.48 -10.91 6.10
N ARG A 15 10.36 -9.96 5.90
CA ARG A 15 10.02 -8.54 5.91
C ARG A 15 9.56 -8.14 4.51
N THR A 16 8.51 -7.32 4.47
CA THR A 16 8.03 -6.69 3.25
C THR A 16 7.87 -5.19 3.45
N ALA A 17 7.85 -4.45 2.36
CA ALA A 17 7.60 -3.02 2.34
C ALA A 17 6.64 -2.69 1.21
N THR A 18 5.68 -1.81 1.45
CA THR A 18 4.83 -1.27 0.37
C THR A 18 5.48 -0.02 -0.21
N VAL A 19 5.80 -0.07 -1.49
CA VAL A 19 6.39 1.03 -2.26
C VAL A 19 5.50 1.32 -3.47
N ASN A 20 5.00 2.54 -3.60
CA ASN A 20 4.09 2.94 -4.70
C ASN A 20 2.84 2.05 -4.89
N GLY A 21 2.37 1.41 -3.82
CA GLY A 21 1.23 0.49 -3.87
C GLY A 21 1.60 -0.96 -4.21
N GLU A 22 2.86 -1.26 -4.48
CA GLU A 22 3.36 -2.61 -4.74
C GLU A 22 4.06 -3.19 -3.50
N ILE A 23 3.91 -4.50 -3.30
CA ILE A 23 4.57 -5.23 -2.22
C ILE A 23 5.97 -5.60 -2.67
N MET A 24 6.96 -5.15 -1.90
CA MET A 24 8.38 -5.46 -2.11
C MET A 24 8.89 -6.33 -0.96
N PHE A 25 9.74 -7.28 -1.27
CA PHE A 25 10.31 -8.24 -0.33
C PHE A 25 11.77 -7.89 -0.03
N PHE A 26 12.22 -8.06 1.22
CA PHE A 26 13.64 -7.91 1.54
C PHE A 26 14.42 -9.09 0.98
N ALA A 27 15.20 -8.83 -0.05
CA ALA A 27 15.89 -9.83 -0.86
C ALA A 27 16.79 -10.76 -0.05
N LYS A 28 17.47 -10.22 0.98
CA LYS A 28 18.34 -11.00 1.88
C LYS A 28 17.55 -12.02 2.69
N ASP A 29 16.36 -11.67 3.19
CA ASP A 29 15.54 -12.57 3.98
C ASP A 29 15.10 -13.76 3.11
N ILE A 30 14.59 -13.47 1.92
CA ILE A 30 14.19 -14.48 0.92
C ILE A 30 15.36 -15.41 0.56
N ALA A 31 16.51 -14.84 0.20
CA ALA A 31 17.67 -15.64 -0.19
C ALA A 31 18.18 -16.54 0.97
N THR A 32 18.08 -16.06 2.20
CA THR A 32 18.45 -16.85 3.38
C THR A 32 17.49 -18.03 3.59
N ILE A 33 16.19 -17.79 3.52
CA ILE A 33 15.14 -18.81 3.63
C ILE A 33 15.28 -19.86 2.51
N LEU A 34 15.62 -19.43 1.31
CA LEU A 34 15.84 -20.30 0.16
C LEU A 34 17.20 -21.03 0.21
N GLY A 35 17.94 -20.94 1.30
CA GLY A 35 19.16 -21.71 1.55
C GLY A 35 20.36 -21.32 0.70
N TYR A 36 20.41 -20.09 0.20
CA TYR A 36 21.58 -19.59 -0.50
C TYR A 36 22.72 -19.31 0.47
N SER A 37 23.88 -19.91 0.23
CA SER A 37 25.08 -19.72 1.06
C SER A 37 25.60 -18.29 1.02
N ASN A 38 25.43 -17.60 -0.12
CA ASN A 38 25.76 -16.20 -0.29
C ASN A 38 24.54 -15.46 -0.86
N PRO A 39 23.69 -14.88 0.01
CA PRO A 39 22.49 -14.14 -0.40
C PRO A 39 22.76 -13.01 -1.40
N ARG A 40 23.85 -12.26 -1.21
CA ARG A 40 24.21 -11.13 -2.07
C ARG A 40 24.56 -11.60 -3.49
N ASP A 41 25.33 -12.66 -3.63
CA ASP A 41 25.68 -13.22 -4.92
C ASP A 41 24.45 -13.82 -5.62
N ALA A 42 23.59 -14.50 -4.87
CA ALA A 42 22.34 -15.05 -5.39
C ALA A 42 21.41 -13.96 -5.95
N ILE A 43 21.23 -12.86 -5.21
CA ILE A 43 20.41 -11.73 -5.65
C ILE A 43 20.99 -11.12 -6.94
N ASN A 44 22.31 -10.92 -7.00
CA ASN A 44 22.94 -10.34 -8.18
C ASN A 44 22.88 -11.24 -9.41
N LYS A 45 22.90 -12.57 -9.22
CA LYS A 45 22.89 -13.55 -10.31
C LYS A 45 21.50 -13.89 -10.85
N HIS A 46 20.49 -13.90 -9.96
CA HIS A 46 19.19 -14.49 -10.28
C HIS A 46 18.06 -13.47 -10.34
N VAL A 47 18.31 -12.23 -9.94
CA VAL A 47 17.30 -11.16 -9.99
C VAL A 47 17.76 -10.11 -10.97
N ASP A 48 16.91 -9.75 -11.91
CA ASP A 48 17.19 -8.69 -12.88
C ASP A 48 17.20 -7.31 -12.18
N ASP A 49 17.92 -6.35 -12.74
CA ASP A 49 18.07 -5.02 -12.11
C ASP A 49 16.74 -4.25 -12.05
N GLU A 50 15.86 -4.48 -13.01
CA GLU A 50 14.49 -3.90 -13.03
C GLU A 50 13.60 -4.41 -11.91
N ASP A 51 13.89 -5.61 -11.37
CA ASP A 51 13.15 -6.24 -10.28
C ASP A 51 13.70 -5.86 -8.89
N LYS A 52 14.77 -5.06 -8.86
CA LYS A 52 15.44 -4.63 -7.63
C LYS A 52 15.09 -3.19 -7.28
N GLY A 53 15.01 -2.94 -5.99
CA GLY A 53 14.91 -1.61 -5.41
C GLY A 53 15.77 -1.48 -4.17
N VAL A 54 15.78 -0.27 -3.61
CA VAL A 54 16.50 0.03 -2.36
C VAL A 54 15.51 0.60 -1.35
N ALA A 55 15.50 0.03 -0.16
CA ALA A 55 14.76 0.55 0.99
C ALA A 55 15.73 1.06 2.05
N LYS A 56 15.51 2.28 2.52
CA LYS A 56 16.24 2.83 3.67
C LYS A 56 15.57 2.34 4.95
N CYS A 57 16.28 1.55 5.73
CA CYS A 57 15.77 1.00 6.97
C CYS A 57 16.63 1.44 8.15
N ASP A 58 15.96 1.79 9.23
CA ASP A 58 16.58 2.08 10.51
C ASP A 58 16.98 0.75 11.17
N THR A 59 18.26 0.56 11.41
CA THR A 59 18.83 -0.64 12.03
C THR A 59 19.61 -0.25 13.29
N LEU A 60 19.94 -1.22 14.14
CA LEU A 60 20.77 -0.99 15.32
C LEU A 60 22.13 -0.33 14.99
N GLY A 61 22.58 -0.40 13.75
CA GLY A 61 23.81 0.24 13.24
C GLY A 61 23.56 1.58 12.50
N GLY A 62 22.35 2.13 12.58
CA GLY A 62 21.93 3.34 11.85
C GLY A 62 21.15 3.03 10.58
N ILE A 63 20.88 4.07 9.78
CA ILE A 63 20.14 3.95 8.52
C ILE A 63 20.99 3.17 7.52
N GLN A 64 20.45 2.07 7.02
CA GLN A 64 21.11 1.22 6.01
C GLN A 64 20.24 1.08 4.77
N ASP A 65 20.88 1.06 3.62
CA ASP A 65 20.26 0.75 2.34
C ASP A 65 20.17 -0.78 2.18
N LEU A 66 18.95 -1.29 2.19
CA LEU A 66 18.65 -2.71 2.03
C LEU A 66 18.03 -2.97 0.67
N THR A 67 18.49 -4.01 -0.03
CA THR A 67 17.94 -4.43 -1.30
C THR A 67 16.56 -5.05 -1.08
N ILE A 68 15.58 -4.54 -1.79
CA ILE A 68 14.23 -5.09 -1.90
C ILE A 68 14.00 -5.57 -3.33
N ILE A 69 13.10 -6.54 -3.50
CA ILE A 69 12.74 -7.13 -4.78
C ILE A 69 11.21 -7.19 -4.91
N ASN A 70 10.73 -7.07 -6.13
CA ASN A 70 9.32 -7.26 -6.45
C ASN A 70 8.97 -8.76 -6.53
N GLU A 71 7.74 -9.08 -6.92
CA GLU A 71 7.25 -10.45 -7.02
C GLU A 71 7.99 -11.25 -8.12
N SER A 72 8.38 -10.62 -9.23
CA SER A 72 9.18 -11.25 -10.30
C SER A 72 10.54 -11.69 -9.78
N GLY A 73 11.23 -10.80 -9.07
CA GLY A 73 12.53 -11.11 -8.44
C GLY A 73 12.42 -12.21 -7.37
N LEU A 74 11.31 -12.24 -6.60
CA LEU A 74 11.03 -13.32 -5.66
C LEU A 74 10.92 -14.67 -6.38
N TYR A 75 10.13 -14.76 -7.46
CA TYR A 75 10.00 -15.99 -8.24
C TYR A 75 11.32 -16.41 -8.88
N SER A 76 12.11 -15.48 -9.37
CA SER A 76 13.45 -15.76 -9.93
C SER A 76 14.37 -16.43 -8.91
N LEU A 77 14.36 -15.97 -7.66
CA LEU A 77 15.11 -16.62 -6.57
C LEU A 77 14.55 -18.01 -6.23
N ILE A 78 13.22 -18.16 -6.12
CA ILE A 78 12.59 -19.45 -5.81
C ILE A 78 12.92 -20.48 -6.89
N LEU A 79 12.71 -20.13 -8.17
CA LEU A 79 12.93 -21.05 -9.30
C LEU A 79 14.40 -21.45 -9.49
N SER A 80 15.32 -20.63 -9.01
CA SER A 80 16.77 -20.89 -9.06
C SER A 80 17.29 -21.64 -7.83
N SER A 81 16.51 -21.74 -6.75
CA SER A 81 16.91 -22.41 -5.52
C SER A 81 17.03 -23.93 -5.66
N LYS A 82 17.97 -24.50 -4.92
CA LYS A 82 18.20 -25.96 -4.85
C LYS A 82 17.46 -26.62 -3.69
N MET A 83 16.78 -25.83 -2.85
CA MET A 83 16.04 -26.36 -1.71
C MET A 83 14.89 -27.30 -2.14
N PRO A 84 14.61 -28.37 -1.37
CA PRO A 84 13.56 -29.35 -1.72
C PRO A 84 12.18 -28.69 -1.95
N ASN A 85 11.79 -27.76 -1.09
CA ASN A 85 10.51 -27.07 -1.20
C ASN A 85 10.46 -26.14 -2.42
N ALA A 86 11.54 -25.46 -2.75
CA ALA A 86 11.64 -24.65 -3.96
C ALA A 86 11.58 -25.51 -5.23
N LYS A 87 12.19 -26.72 -5.22
CA LYS A 87 12.07 -27.67 -6.34
C LYS A 87 10.64 -28.16 -6.51
N LYS A 88 9.92 -28.47 -5.42
CA LYS A 88 8.50 -28.87 -5.48
C LYS A 88 7.65 -27.74 -6.07
N PHE A 89 7.86 -26.51 -5.60
CA PHE A 89 7.18 -25.32 -6.13
C PHE A 89 7.46 -25.12 -7.63
N LYS A 90 8.73 -25.20 -8.03
CA LYS A 90 9.11 -25.11 -9.44
C LYS A 90 8.42 -26.17 -10.29
N HIS A 91 8.40 -27.44 -9.82
CA HIS A 91 7.75 -28.52 -10.53
C HIS A 91 6.25 -28.28 -10.66
N TRP A 92 5.59 -27.91 -9.58
CA TRP A 92 4.16 -27.60 -9.59
C TRP A 92 3.83 -26.47 -10.58
N VAL A 93 4.55 -25.34 -10.52
CA VAL A 93 4.34 -24.22 -11.44
C VAL A 93 4.53 -24.65 -12.90
N THR A 94 5.61 -25.40 -13.20
CA THR A 94 5.96 -25.75 -14.59
C THR A 94 5.18 -26.94 -15.14
N ALA A 95 4.74 -27.89 -14.29
CA ALA A 95 4.03 -29.07 -14.71
C ALA A 95 2.50 -28.92 -14.68
N GLU A 96 1.98 -28.06 -13.82
CA GLU A 96 0.53 -27.91 -13.60
C GLU A 96 0.04 -26.51 -13.95
N VAL A 97 0.56 -25.47 -13.26
CA VAL A 97 0.02 -24.10 -13.37
C VAL A 97 0.19 -23.52 -14.76
N LEU A 98 1.42 -23.45 -15.27
CA LEU A 98 1.69 -22.87 -16.58
C LEU A 98 1.04 -23.64 -17.74
N PRO A 99 1.04 -24.99 -17.75
CA PRO A 99 0.31 -25.73 -18.76
C PRO A 99 -1.20 -25.52 -18.72
N ALA A 100 -1.79 -25.42 -17.51
CA ALA A 100 -3.22 -25.14 -17.36
C ALA A 100 -3.58 -23.75 -17.91
N ILE A 101 -2.81 -22.73 -17.54
CA ILE A 101 -2.99 -21.36 -18.05
C ILE A 101 -2.85 -21.32 -19.58
N ARG A 102 -1.85 -22.01 -20.15
CA ARG A 102 -1.66 -22.04 -21.60
C ARG A 102 -2.79 -22.75 -22.34
N LYS A 103 -3.36 -23.82 -21.75
CA LYS A 103 -4.44 -24.63 -22.39
C LYS A 103 -5.81 -23.98 -22.22
N HIS A 104 -6.09 -23.42 -21.06
CA HIS A 104 -7.44 -23.02 -20.64
C HIS A 104 -7.57 -21.51 -20.42
N GLY A 105 -6.48 -20.74 -20.50
CA GLY A 105 -6.45 -19.30 -20.21
C GLY A 105 -6.47 -18.96 -18.73
N MET A 106 -6.61 -19.97 -17.86
CA MET A 106 -6.65 -19.79 -16.40
C MET A 106 -6.14 -21.04 -15.68
N TYR A 107 -5.69 -20.87 -14.45
CA TYR A 107 -5.47 -21.95 -13.49
C TYR A 107 -6.57 -21.87 -12.43
N ALA A 108 -7.31 -22.94 -12.25
CA ALA A 108 -8.34 -23.08 -11.24
C ALA A 108 -8.10 -24.34 -10.42
N ILE A 109 -8.46 -24.32 -9.14
CA ILE A 109 -8.44 -25.49 -8.27
C ILE A 109 -9.55 -26.45 -8.74
N ASP A 110 -9.32 -27.75 -8.66
CA ASP A 110 -10.27 -28.79 -9.12
C ASP A 110 -11.69 -28.58 -8.61
N GLU A 111 -11.85 -28.09 -7.38
CA GLU A 111 -13.12 -27.76 -6.76
C GLU A 111 -13.94 -26.70 -7.53
N ILE A 112 -13.25 -25.76 -8.18
CA ILE A 112 -13.88 -24.73 -9.05
C ILE A 112 -14.22 -25.31 -10.42
N LEU A 113 -13.42 -26.26 -10.91
CA LEU A 113 -13.67 -26.93 -12.19
C LEU A 113 -14.86 -27.89 -12.10
N GLU A 114 -15.05 -28.53 -10.93
CA GLU A 114 -16.17 -29.42 -10.66
C GLU A 114 -17.48 -28.68 -10.37
N ASN A 115 -17.41 -27.43 -9.88
CA ASN A 115 -18.56 -26.58 -9.58
C ASN A 115 -18.41 -25.17 -10.15
N PRO A 116 -18.72 -24.96 -11.44
CA PRO A 116 -18.61 -23.66 -12.10
C PRO A 116 -19.45 -22.55 -11.44
N ASP A 117 -20.54 -22.90 -10.75
CA ASP A 117 -21.42 -21.95 -10.07
C ASP A 117 -20.69 -21.25 -8.90
N LEU A 118 -19.77 -21.93 -8.23
CA LEU A 118 -18.91 -21.33 -7.21
C LEU A 118 -17.99 -20.25 -7.81
N ALA A 119 -17.44 -20.50 -8.99
CA ALA A 119 -16.62 -19.53 -9.69
C ALA A 119 -17.42 -18.29 -10.09
N ILE A 120 -18.65 -18.51 -10.62
CA ILE A 120 -19.55 -17.42 -11.00
C ILE A 120 -19.93 -16.57 -9.77
N ALA A 121 -20.26 -17.22 -8.65
CA ALA A 121 -20.59 -16.54 -7.40
C ALA A 121 -19.40 -15.71 -6.88
N ALA A 122 -18.19 -16.29 -6.86
CA ALA A 122 -16.98 -15.60 -6.42
C ALA A 122 -16.62 -14.39 -7.31
N LEU A 123 -16.73 -14.56 -8.63
CA LEU A 123 -16.48 -13.46 -9.59
C LEU A 123 -17.53 -12.35 -9.47
N THR A 124 -18.78 -12.71 -9.20
CA THR A 124 -19.87 -11.74 -8.97
C THR A 124 -19.61 -10.92 -7.71
N GLN A 125 -19.26 -11.59 -6.60
CA GLN A 125 -18.91 -10.91 -5.36
C GLN A 125 -17.69 -9.99 -5.53
N LEU A 126 -16.65 -10.45 -6.24
CA LEU A 126 -15.46 -9.65 -6.52
C LEU A 126 -15.80 -8.40 -7.35
N LYS A 127 -16.72 -8.53 -8.32
CA LYS A 127 -17.19 -7.39 -9.12
C LYS A 127 -17.93 -6.38 -8.24
N GLU A 128 -18.85 -6.83 -7.41
CA GLU A 128 -19.61 -5.98 -6.48
C GLU A 128 -18.69 -5.27 -5.48
N GLU A 129 -17.70 -5.98 -4.94
CA GLU A 129 -16.71 -5.40 -4.03
C GLU A 129 -15.86 -4.32 -4.72
N ARG A 130 -15.42 -4.56 -5.95
CA ARG A 130 -14.67 -3.58 -6.74
C ARG A 130 -15.51 -2.32 -7.04
N GLU A 131 -16.77 -2.49 -7.37
CA GLU A 131 -17.69 -1.36 -7.60
C GLU A 131 -17.92 -0.57 -6.32
N ARG A 132 -18.13 -1.25 -5.19
CA ARG A 132 -18.26 -0.62 -3.86
C ARG A 132 -16.99 0.14 -3.48
N ARG A 133 -15.82 -0.45 -3.70
CA ARG A 133 -14.54 0.20 -3.43
C ARG A 133 -14.37 1.47 -4.26
N LYS A 134 -14.67 1.44 -5.55
CA LYS A 134 -14.67 2.61 -6.44
C LYS A 134 -15.61 3.72 -5.95
N GLN A 135 -16.82 3.36 -5.50
CA GLN A 135 -17.77 4.33 -4.96
C GLN A 135 -17.25 4.99 -3.69
N LEU A 136 -16.64 4.21 -2.77
CA LEU A 136 -16.03 4.71 -1.53
C LEU A 136 -14.84 5.63 -1.82
N GLU A 137 -14.00 5.28 -2.78
CA GLU A 137 -12.89 6.13 -3.22
C GLU A 137 -13.39 7.46 -3.75
N CYS A 138 -14.41 7.45 -4.61
CA CYS A 138 -15.04 8.66 -5.13
C CYS A 138 -15.65 9.53 -4.00
N GLN A 139 -16.38 8.93 -3.06
CA GLN A 139 -16.93 9.63 -1.91
C GLN A 139 -15.84 10.25 -1.02
N THR A 140 -14.75 9.50 -0.79
CA THR A 140 -13.61 9.99 0.00
C THR A 140 -12.96 11.20 -0.68
N LEU A 141 -12.86 11.19 -2.00
CA LEU A 141 -12.30 12.29 -2.77
C LEU A 141 -13.16 13.55 -2.68
N ILE A 142 -14.49 13.40 -2.79
CA ILE A 142 -15.45 14.50 -2.62
C ILE A 142 -15.38 15.06 -1.19
N GLN A 143 -15.36 14.20 -0.17
CA GLN A 143 -15.27 14.64 1.22
C GLN A 143 -13.96 15.39 1.51
N ARG A 144 -12.83 14.92 0.96
CA ARG A 144 -11.54 15.61 1.09
C ARG A 144 -11.59 17.00 0.46
N GLN A 145 -12.22 17.14 -0.69
CA GLN A 145 -12.40 18.43 -1.34
C GLN A 145 -13.27 19.36 -0.49
N GLN A 146 -14.40 18.88 0.03
CA GLN A 146 -15.26 19.66 0.93
C GLN A 146 -14.54 20.10 2.20
N ILE A 147 -13.74 19.21 2.81
CA ILE A 147 -12.92 19.54 3.98
C ILE A 147 -11.90 20.65 3.61
N ALA A 148 -11.21 20.51 2.48
CA ALA A 148 -10.24 21.51 2.03
C ALA A 148 -10.86 22.89 1.78
N GLU A 149 -12.11 22.94 1.33
CA GLU A 149 -12.86 24.19 1.13
C GLU A 149 -13.34 24.83 2.45
N ILE A 150 -13.71 24.00 3.43
CA ILE A 150 -14.23 24.46 4.72
C ILE A 150 -13.10 24.82 5.70
N GLN A 151 -11.99 24.11 5.65
CA GLN A 151 -10.86 24.23 6.59
C GLN A 151 -10.33 25.68 6.72
N PRO A 152 -10.11 26.46 5.64
CA PRO A 152 -9.68 27.86 5.78
C PRO A 152 -10.74 28.73 6.45
N LYS A 153 -12.04 28.45 6.23
CA LYS A 153 -13.14 29.18 6.87
C LYS A 153 -13.19 28.88 8.37
N ALA A 154 -13.07 27.59 8.74
CA ALA A 154 -13.04 27.15 10.14
C ALA A 154 -11.84 27.78 10.87
N SER A 155 -10.65 27.74 10.29
CA SER A 155 -9.45 28.36 10.86
C SER A 155 -9.60 29.88 11.03
N TYR A 156 -10.27 30.56 10.11
CA TYR A 156 -10.57 31.99 10.23
C TYR A 156 -11.50 32.28 11.40
N TYR A 157 -12.56 31.48 11.58
CA TYR A 157 -13.48 31.63 12.72
C TYR A 157 -12.78 31.36 14.05
N ASP A 158 -11.93 30.33 14.14
CA ASP A 158 -11.15 30.03 15.34
C ASP A 158 -10.20 31.19 15.69
N LEU A 159 -9.56 31.77 14.70
CA LEU A 159 -8.66 32.91 14.88
C LEU A 159 -9.40 34.15 15.39
N ILE A 160 -10.61 34.41 14.92
CA ILE A 160 -11.46 35.51 15.39
C ILE A 160 -11.98 35.24 16.81
N LEU A 161 -12.44 34.04 17.11
CA LEU A 161 -12.96 33.64 18.42
C LEU A 161 -11.86 33.64 19.52
N GLN A 162 -10.62 33.28 19.13
CA GLN A 162 -9.48 33.32 20.06
C GLN A 162 -8.96 34.73 20.31
N ASN A 163 -9.38 35.74 19.51
CA ASN A 163 -8.95 37.11 19.67
C ASN A 163 -9.68 37.72 20.88
N LYS A 164 -9.04 37.67 22.03
CA LYS A 164 -9.54 38.26 23.32
C LYS A 164 -9.69 39.81 23.29
N ASN A 165 -9.21 40.45 22.24
CA ASN A 165 -9.34 41.90 22.03
C ASN A 165 -10.52 42.19 21.09
N THR A 166 -11.71 41.83 21.49
CA THR A 166 -12.94 42.37 20.88
C THR A 166 -13.01 43.85 21.20
N VAL A 167 -12.73 44.68 20.20
CA VAL A 167 -12.97 46.14 20.33
C VAL A 167 -14.49 46.33 20.32
N PRO A 168 -15.08 46.93 21.36
CA PRO A 168 -16.51 47.19 21.39
C PRO A 168 -16.91 48.04 20.17
N ILE A 169 -18.07 47.73 19.56
CA ILE A 169 -18.63 48.47 18.41
C ILE A 169 -18.65 49.98 18.67
N THR A 170 -18.85 50.39 19.91
CA THR A 170 -18.79 51.79 20.36
C THR A 170 -17.40 52.44 20.17
N GLN A 171 -16.34 51.66 20.23
CA GLN A 171 -14.98 52.16 20.01
C GLN A 171 -14.67 52.32 18.52
N ILE A 172 -15.09 51.33 17.72
CA ILE A 172 -14.99 51.37 16.25
C ILE A 172 -15.82 52.57 15.71
N ALA A 173 -17.04 52.74 16.21
CA ALA A 173 -17.90 53.85 15.81
C ALA A 173 -17.30 55.23 16.12
N LYS A 174 -16.56 55.36 17.23
CA LYS A 174 -15.83 56.61 17.60
C LYS A 174 -14.70 56.90 16.64
N ASP A 175 -13.98 55.89 16.16
CA ASP A 175 -12.88 56.08 15.19
C ASP A 175 -13.42 56.58 13.83
N TYR A 176 -14.66 56.28 13.53
CA TYR A 176 -15.39 56.80 12.36
C TYR A 176 -16.24 58.06 12.66
N GLY A 177 -16.09 58.65 13.83
CA GLY A 177 -16.81 59.87 14.21
C GLY A 177 -18.32 59.68 14.38
N MET A 178 -18.78 58.47 14.66
CA MET A 178 -20.20 58.10 14.76
C MET A 178 -20.56 57.55 16.15
N SER A 179 -21.85 57.60 16.49
CA SER A 179 -22.31 56.86 17.66
C SER A 179 -22.49 55.37 17.33
N GLY A 180 -22.31 54.48 18.31
CA GLY A 180 -22.49 53.03 18.12
C GLY A 180 -23.87 52.66 17.56
N ARG A 181 -24.89 53.44 17.84
CA ARG A 181 -26.26 53.25 17.33
C ARG A 181 -26.34 53.53 15.83
N LYS A 182 -25.68 54.63 15.40
CA LYS A 182 -25.62 55.06 13.99
C LYS A 182 -24.75 54.13 13.13
N PHE A 183 -23.78 53.51 13.74
CA PHE A 183 -22.89 52.52 13.08
C PHE A 183 -23.58 51.15 12.86
N ASN A 184 -24.57 50.81 13.72
CA ASN A 184 -25.37 49.57 13.57
C ASN A 184 -26.53 49.71 12.56
N GLU A 185 -26.81 50.94 12.10
CA GLU A 185 -27.87 51.24 11.12
C GLU A 185 -27.32 51.32 9.67
N LEU A 186 -25.99 51.23 9.52
CA LEU A 186 -25.26 51.11 8.26
C LEU A 186 -25.08 49.64 7.87
#